data_3134f5b255f8788fbac0cfc3e1f433a8
#
_entry.id   3134f5b255f8788fbac0cfc3e1f433a8
#
_cell.length_a   1.000
_cell.length_b   1.000
_cell.length_c   1.000
_cell.angle_alpha   90.00
_cell.angle_beta   90.00
_cell.angle_gamma   90.00
#
_symmetry.space_group_name_H-M   'P 1'
#
loop_
_entity.id
_entity.type
_entity.pdbx_description
1 polymer ?
#
loop_
_entity_poly.entity_id
_entity_poly.type
_entity_poly.pdbx_seq_one_letter_code
_entity_poly.pdbx_strand_id
1 'polypeptide(L)'
;MNIVLDGWDIKKFDDVEWVPWGSRGDARAKVLGSGDGYFLSLVEADEGYRGDPHVHAHTEFLFVVDGALRTQGQVMTAHDGYIAATGSSHDDFEVGPGGATYLSIFKI
;
A
#
# COMPACT_ATOMS: atom_id res chain seq x y z
N MET A 1 9.12 14.15 13.50
CA MET A 1 8.21 14.69 14.53
C MET A 1 6.77 14.41 14.15
N ASN A 2 5.99 13.91 15.07
CA ASN A 2 4.55 13.78 14.86
C ASN A 2 3.87 15.04 15.35
N ILE A 3 2.95 15.55 14.55
CA ILE A 3 2.13 16.71 14.92
C ILE A 3 0.78 16.15 15.35
N VAL A 4 0.45 16.39 16.63
CA VAL A 4 -0.80 15.89 17.19
C VAL A 4 -1.77 17.05 17.37
N LEU A 5 -2.85 17.02 16.61
CA LEU A 5 -3.96 17.95 16.71
C LEU A 5 -5.23 17.13 16.93
N ASP A 6 -6.17 17.70 17.67
CA ASP A 6 -7.43 17.01 17.96
C ASP A 6 -8.15 16.63 16.66
N GLY A 7 -8.37 15.33 16.47
CA GLY A 7 -8.96 14.79 15.25
C GLY A 7 -8.02 14.65 14.07
N TRP A 8 -6.72 14.91 14.24
CA TRP A 8 -5.74 14.83 13.17
C TRP A 8 -4.58 13.92 13.56
N ASP A 9 -4.09 13.12 12.61
CA ASP A 9 -2.85 12.36 12.71
C ASP A 9 -1.95 12.81 11.57
N ILE A 10 -0.96 13.64 11.89
CA ILE A 10 -0.08 14.25 10.90
C ILE A 10 1.33 13.73 11.13
N LYS A 11 1.90 13.11 10.11
CA LYS A 11 3.27 12.62 10.14
C LYS A 11 4.08 13.18 8.99
N LYS A 12 5.32 13.55 9.27
CA LYS A 12 6.26 13.96 8.24
C LYS A 12 7.01 12.75 7.73
N PHE A 13 7.10 12.61 6.43
CA PHE A 13 7.70 11.44 5.77
C PHE A 13 9.08 11.09 6.34
N ASP A 14 9.94 12.10 6.51
CA ASP A 14 11.32 11.88 6.97
C ASP A 14 11.42 11.46 8.44
N ASP A 15 10.36 11.67 9.21
CA ASP A 15 10.32 11.33 10.62
C ASP A 15 9.69 9.95 10.87
N VAL A 16 9.20 9.28 9.83
CA VAL A 16 8.58 7.95 9.94
C VAL A 16 9.57 6.91 9.47
N GLU A 17 9.73 5.85 10.25
CA GLU A 17 10.63 4.78 9.90
C GLU A 17 9.99 3.83 8.88
N TRP A 18 10.84 3.27 8.03
CA TRP A 18 10.44 2.15 7.18
C TRP A 18 10.24 0.91 8.04
N VAL A 19 9.16 0.19 7.79
CA VAL A 19 8.90 -1.11 8.43
C VAL A 19 8.76 -2.16 7.33
N PRO A 20 9.04 -3.44 7.62
CA PRO A 20 8.85 -4.50 6.64
C PRO A 20 7.40 -4.56 6.17
N TRP A 21 7.23 -4.79 4.87
CA TRP A 21 5.92 -5.01 4.26
C TRP A 21 5.94 -6.39 3.60
N GLY A 22 5.04 -7.27 4.04
CA GLY A 22 5.11 -8.66 3.66
C GLY A 22 6.22 -9.39 4.44
N SER A 23 6.54 -10.60 4.03
CA SER A 23 7.39 -11.51 4.80
C SER A 23 8.71 -11.89 4.12
N ARG A 24 8.99 -11.35 2.92
CA ARG A 24 10.14 -11.81 2.10
C ARG A 24 11.30 -10.83 2.05
N GLY A 25 11.19 -9.68 2.71
CA GLY A 25 12.24 -8.68 2.72
C GLY A 25 12.34 -7.85 1.43
N ASP A 26 11.37 -7.97 0.52
CA ASP A 26 11.37 -7.30 -0.77
C ASP A 26 10.40 -6.12 -0.85
N ALA A 27 9.84 -5.72 0.28
CA ALA A 27 9.02 -4.52 0.36
C ALA A 27 9.08 -3.90 1.76
N ARG A 28 8.77 -2.61 1.84
CA ARG A 28 8.78 -1.83 3.06
C ARG A 28 7.74 -0.74 2.98
N ALA A 29 7.31 -0.25 4.12
CA ALA A 29 6.29 0.78 4.17
C ALA A 29 6.58 1.81 5.24
N LYS A 30 6.08 3.02 5.01
CA LYS A 30 5.93 4.03 6.03
C LYS A 30 4.44 4.24 6.27
N VAL A 31 4.01 4.09 7.52
CA VAL A 31 2.63 4.35 7.90
C VAL A 31 2.51 5.84 8.20
N LEU A 32 1.82 6.56 7.34
CA LEU A 32 1.77 8.02 7.36
C LEU A 32 0.57 8.57 8.13
N GLY A 33 -0.32 7.71 8.58
CA GLY A 33 -1.45 8.12 9.37
C GLY A 33 -2.40 6.97 9.65
N SER A 34 -3.19 7.11 10.69
CA SER A 34 -4.24 6.15 11.01
C SER A 34 -5.41 6.86 11.67
N GLY A 35 -6.59 6.32 11.47
CA GLY A 35 -7.83 6.82 12.06
C GLY A 35 -8.99 5.90 11.71
N ASP A 36 -9.89 5.71 12.66
CA ASP A 36 -11.08 4.85 12.50
C ASP A 36 -10.75 3.43 12.02
N GLY A 37 -9.56 2.92 12.41
CA GLY A 37 -9.07 1.61 12.00
C GLY A 37 -8.42 1.59 10.62
N TYR A 38 -8.41 2.69 9.89
CA TYR A 38 -7.73 2.81 8.59
C TYR A 38 -6.28 3.21 8.77
N PHE A 39 -5.47 2.78 7.82
CA PHE A 39 -4.05 3.15 7.75
C PHE A 39 -3.77 3.73 6.37
N LEU A 40 -3.00 4.82 6.34
CA LEU A 40 -2.43 5.40 5.13
C LEU A 40 -0.98 4.98 5.05
N SER A 41 -0.64 4.09 4.11
CA SER A 41 0.71 3.53 4.00
C SER A 41 1.31 3.86 2.65
N LEU A 42 2.57 4.31 2.65
CA LEU A 42 3.38 4.41 1.44
C LEU A 42 4.25 3.16 1.38
N VAL A 43 4.09 2.38 0.33
CA VAL A 43 4.81 1.12 0.14
C VAL A 43 5.82 1.28 -0.98
N GLU A 44 7.04 0.81 -0.73
CA GLU A 44 8.09 0.63 -1.73
C GLU A 44 8.34 -0.86 -1.88
N ALA A 45 8.13 -1.39 -3.08
CA ALA A 45 8.26 -2.81 -3.36
C ALA A 45 9.25 -3.05 -4.49
N ASP A 46 10.11 -4.03 -4.30
CA ASP A 46 11.10 -4.40 -5.30
C ASP A 46 10.45 -5.21 -6.43
N GLU A 47 11.13 -5.24 -7.57
CA GLU A 47 10.73 -6.07 -8.70
C GLU A 47 10.44 -7.50 -8.24
N GLY A 48 9.33 -8.05 -8.68
CA GLY A 48 8.93 -9.42 -8.36
C GLY A 48 8.22 -9.60 -7.03
N TYR A 49 8.04 -8.53 -6.26
CA TYR A 49 7.24 -8.62 -5.02
C TYR A 49 5.85 -9.14 -5.36
N ARG A 50 5.38 -10.10 -4.57
CA ARG A 50 4.04 -10.66 -4.70
C ARG A 50 3.27 -10.49 -3.41
N GLY A 51 2.03 -10.02 -3.52
CA GLY A 51 1.09 -10.04 -2.43
C GLY A 51 0.56 -11.46 -2.22
N ASP A 52 0.36 -11.84 -0.96
CA ASP A 52 -0.27 -13.12 -0.65
C ASP A 52 -1.74 -13.09 -1.09
N PRO A 53 -2.26 -14.20 -1.64
CA PRO A 53 -3.69 -14.27 -1.96
C PRO A 53 -4.53 -14.02 -0.73
N HIS A 54 -5.53 -13.17 -0.87
CA HIS A 54 -6.43 -12.87 0.24
C HIS A 54 -7.76 -12.31 -0.23
N VAL A 55 -8.74 -12.40 0.67
CA VAL A 55 -10.05 -11.77 0.52
C VAL A 55 -10.07 -10.52 1.36
N HIS A 56 -10.54 -9.42 0.81
CA HIS A 56 -10.59 -8.15 1.53
C HIS A 56 -11.70 -8.18 2.57
N ALA A 57 -11.33 -8.16 3.85
CA ALA A 57 -12.28 -8.03 4.95
C ALA A 57 -12.90 -6.64 4.98
N HIS A 58 -12.16 -5.65 4.49
CA HIS A 58 -12.59 -4.26 4.39
C HIS A 58 -12.13 -3.70 3.04
N THR A 59 -12.77 -2.63 2.59
CA THR A 59 -12.39 -1.96 1.34
C THR A 59 -10.96 -1.45 1.42
N GLU A 60 -10.18 -1.69 0.37
CA GLU A 60 -8.82 -1.17 0.21
C GLU A 60 -8.79 -0.19 -0.96
N PHE A 61 -8.03 0.90 -0.79
CA PHE A 61 -7.77 1.89 -1.84
C PHE A 61 -6.29 1.86 -2.15
N LEU A 62 -5.94 1.82 -3.42
CA LEU A 62 -4.54 1.83 -3.85
C LEU A 62 -4.34 2.83 -4.96
N PHE A 63 -3.23 3.58 -4.87
CA PHE A 63 -2.82 4.55 -5.88
C PHE A 63 -1.34 4.33 -6.19
N VAL A 64 -1.02 4.10 -7.47
CA VAL A 64 0.36 3.91 -7.91
C VAL A 64 1.05 5.27 -8.05
N VAL A 65 2.14 5.46 -7.31
CA VAL A 65 2.93 6.69 -7.37
C VAL A 65 3.97 6.60 -8.47
N ASP A 66 4.67 5.45 -8.56
CA ASP A 66 5.75 5.23 -9.51
C ASP A 66 5.92 3.74 -9.78
N GLY A 67 6.47 3.40 -10.94
CA GLY A 67 6.70 2.02 -11.32
C GLY A 67 5.48 1.34 -11.90
N ALA A 68 5.43 0.01 -11.79
CA ALA A 68 4.36 -0.78 -12.35
C ALA A 68 4.05 -1.99 -11.48
N LEU A 69 2.79 -2.34 -11.40
CA LEU A 69 2.33 -3.58 -10.78
C LEU A 69 1.18 -4.17 -11.59
N ARG A 70 0.92 -5.44 -11.37
CA ARG A 70 -0.19 -6.14 -12.00
C ARG A 70 -1.10 -6.71 -10.93
N THR A 71 -2.39 -6.54 -11.11
CA THR A 71 -3.43 -7.19 -10.33
C THR A 71 -4.67 -7.37 -11.17
N GLN A 72 -5.39 -8.46 -10.96
CA GLN A 72 -6.59 -8.81 -11.73
C GLN A 72 -6.34 -8.80 -13.24
N GLY A 73 -5.16 -9.26 -13.66
CA GLY A 73 -4.76 -9.27 -15.06
C GLY A 73 -4.49 -7.90 -15.66
N GLN A 74 -4.54 -6.83 -14.88
CA GLN A 74 -4.34 -5.46 -15.35
C GLN A 74 -2.97 -4.95 -14.93
N VAL A 75 -2.25 -4.34 -15.87
CA VAL A 75 -1.00 -3.62 -15.56
C VAL A 75 -1.36 -2.21 -15.17
N MET A 76 -0.85 -1.79 -14.00
CA MET A 76 -1.08 -0.46 -13.45
C MET A 76 0.23 0.27 -13.34
N THR A 77 0.27 1.50 -13.82
CA THR A 77 1.45 2.35 -13.80
C THR A 77 1.15 3.65 -13.03
N ALA A 78 2.10 4.57 -13.01
CA ALA A 78 1.96 5.80 -12.23
C ALA A 78 0.63 6.51 -12.48
N HIS A 79 -0.03 6.87 -11.40
CA HIS A 79 -1.31 7.57 -11.31
C HIS A 79 -2.55 6.67 -11.56
N ASP A 80 -2.35 5.40 -11.86
CA ASP A 80 -3.46 4.45 -11.86
C ASP A 80 -3.83 4.07 -10.43
N GLY A 81 -5.07 3.67 -10.24
CA GLY A 81 -5.52 3.26 -8.92
C GLY A 81 -6.65 2.25 -8.98
N TYR A 82 -6.92 1.63 -7.83
CA TYR A 82 -8.09 0.77 -7.70
C TYR A 82 -8.70 0.90 -6.32
N ILE A 83 -9.96 0.52 -6.27
CA ILE A 83 -10.69 0.32 -5.02
C ILE A 83 -11.13 -1.14 -5.02
N ALA A 84 -10.69 -1.90 -4.03
CA ALA A 84 -11.08 -3.29 -3.85
C ALA A 84 -12.11 -3.36 -2.73
N ALA A 85 -13.36 -3.63 -3.09
CA ALA A 85 -14.46 -3.65 -2.12
C ALA A 85 -14.36 -4.84 -1.17
N THR A 86 -14.99 -4.72 -0.02
CA THR A 86 -15.15 -5.83 0.92
C THR A 86 -15.69 -7.06 0.21
N GLY A 87 -15.08 -8.21 0.45
CA GLY A 87 -15.46 -9.47 -0.17
C GLY A 87 -14.75 -9.76 -1.49
N SER A 88 -14.11 -8.76 -2.10
CA SER A 88 -13.28 -8.99 -3.29
C SER A 88 -11.98 -9.68 -2.90
N SER A 89 -11.35 -10.33 -3.86
CA SER A 89 -10.10 -11.04 -3.61
C SER A 89 -9.10 -10.76 -4.71
N HIS A 90 -7.82 -10.90 -4.39
CA HIS A 90 -6.81 -10.99 -5.42
C HIS A 90 -5.75 -12.04 -5.06
N ASP A 91 -5.22 -12.67 -6.11
CA ASP A 91 -4.26 -13.76 -6.01
C ASP A 91 -3.09 -13.56 -6.98
N ASP A 92 -3.07 -12.48 -7.74
CA ASP A 92 -2.09 -12.22 -8.79
C ASP A 92 -1.38 -10.87 -8.67
N PHE A 93 -1.36 -10.27 -7.46
CA PHE A 93 -0.67 -9.01 -7.24
C PHE A 93 0.84 -9.23 -7.36
N GLU A 94 1.45 -8.55 -8.33
CA GLU A 94 2.89 -8.68 -8.60
C GLU A 94 3.47 -7.36 -9.07
N VAL A 95 4.61 -6.98 -8.50
CA VAL A 95 5.33 -5.77 -8.88
C VAL A 95 6.22 -6.06 -10.09
N GLY A 96 6.15 -5.20 -11.08
CA GLY A 96 6.86 -5.35 -12.33
C GLY A 96 8.32 -4.93 -12.30
N PRO A 97 8.98 -4.97 -13.47
CA PRO A 97 10.38 -4.57 -13.60
C PRO A 97 10.62 -3.15 -13.09
N GLY A 98 11.70 -2.96 -12.33
CA GLY A 98 12.06 -1.67 -11.76
C GLY A 98 11.40 -1.36 -10.43
N GLY A 99 10.50 -2.22 -9.95
CA GLY A 99 9.80 -2.00 -8.68
C GLY A 99 8.60 -1.08 -8.80
N ALA A 100 7.97 -0.79 -7.67
CA ALA A 100 6.84 0.13 -7.61
C ALA A 100 6.77 0.83 -6.26
N THR A 101 6.26 2.06 -6.28
CA THR A 101 5.89 2.80 -5.09
C THR A 101 4.40 3.09 -5.18
N TYR A 102 3.67 2.78 -4.13
CA TYR A 102 2.22 3.00 -4.13
C TYR A 102 1.70 3.36 -2.74
N LEU A 103 0.57 4.05 -2.74
CA LEU A 103 -0.18 4.30 -1.51
C LEU A 103 -1.20 3.18 -1.34
N SER A 104 -1.27 2.63 -0.14
CA SER A 104 -2.30 1.66 0.24
C SER A 104 -3.05 2.22 1.45
N ILE A 105 -4.35 2.35 1.31
CA ILE A 105 -5.24 2.78 2.38
C ILE A 105 -6.14 1.59 2.70
N PHE A 106 -6.01 1.08 3.92
CA PHE A 106 -6.70 -0.15 4.29
C PHE A 106 -7.11 -0.12 5.76
N LYS A 107 -8.01 -1.00 6.11
CA LYS A 107 -8.51 -1.17 7.48
C LYS A 107 -8.21 -2.59 7.94
N ILE A 108 -7.78 -2.71 9.16
CA ILE A 108 -7.56 -4.01 9.81
C ILE A 108 -8.83 -4.43 10.56
#